data_c6c8df92ff36296ad3aeeab999408540
#
_entry.id   c6c8df92ff36296ad3aeeab999408540
#
_cell.length_a   1.000
_cell.length_b   1.000
_cell.length_c   1.000
_cell.angle_alpha   90.00
_cell.angle_beta   90.00
_cell.angle_gamma   90.00
#
_symmetry.space_group_name_H-M   'P 1'
#
loop_
_entity.id
_entity.type
_entity.pdbx_description
1 polymer ?
#
loop_
_entity_poly.entity_id
_entity_poly.type
_entity_poly.pdbx_seq_one_letter_code
_entity_poly.pdbx_strand_id
1 'polypeptide(L)'
;MKLNKYIFATLITSTTLFLGSCSDFLDRSPQGQFTEDDNPNALVNGKIYNVYTMMRNYNVTAGPPAFAIHCFRSEDSEKGSIASDGSDVAEMYDDFVYTPTNGLLGAYWGQNYAIIYQCNEILDAIAEKETAGQTETEDIINK
;
A
#
# COMPACT_ATOMS: atom_id res chain seq x y z
N MET A 1 25.08 17.16 61.01
CA MET A 1 24.39 15.94 60.45
C MET A 1 22.92 16.16 60.01
N LYS A 2 22.26 17.23 60.40
CA LYS A 2 20.86 17.49 59.97
C LYS A 2 20.76 18.16 58.58
N LEU A 3 21.73 19.02 58.20
CA LEU A 3 21.76 19.74 56.95
C LEU A 3 21.82 18.84 55.71
N ASN A 4 22.58 17.74 55.74
CA ASN A 4 22.70 16.82 54.63
C ASN A 4 21.40 16.04 54.32
N LYS A 5 20.53 15.83 55.31
CA LYS A 5 19.23 15.19 55.08
C LYS A 5 18.28 16.08 54.28
N TYR A 6 18.29 17.36 54.52
CA TYR A 6 17.43 18.29 53.77
C TYR A 6 17.93 18.53 52.33
N ILE A 7 19.25 18.55 52.13
CA ILE A 7 19.85 18.63 50.80
C ILE A 7 19.52 17.40 49.97
N PHE A 8 19.57 16.20 50.58
CA PHE A 8 19.17 14.97 49.86
C PHE A 8 17.68 14.91 49.59
N ALA A 9 16.83 15.35 50.50
CA ALA A 9 15.39 15.42 50.28
C ALA A 9 15.00 16.42 49.18
N THR A 10 15.60 17.60 49.13
CA THR A 10 15.35 18.58 48.07
C THR A 10 15.87 18.12 46.69
N LEU A 11 17.00 17.40 46.67
CA LEU A 11 17.53 16.85 45.42
C LEU A 11 16.60 15.75 44.83
N ILE A 12 16.08 14.87 45.66
CA ILE A 12 15.15 13.78 45.26
C ILE A 12 13.83 14.43 44.76
N THR A 13 13.29 15.42 45.48
CA THR A 13 12.03 16.05 45.09
C THR A 13 12.17 16.84 43.78
N SER A 14 13.32 17.44 43.52
CA SER A 14 13.59 18.14 42.26
C SER A 14 13.70 17.17 41.08
N THR A 15 14.29 15.98 41.28
CA THR A 15 14.46 14.97 40.20
C THR A 15 13.13 14.32 39.81
N THR A 16 12.21 14.14 40.75
CA THR A 16 10.88 13.57 40.44
C THR A 16 9.96 14.48 39.68
N LEU A 17 10.14 15.81 39.79
CA LEU A 17 9.36 16.81 39.04
C LEU A 17 9.74 16.90 37.56
N PHE A 18 10.92 16.44 37.15
CA PHE A 18 11.36 16.45 35.75
C PHE A 18 10.98 15.18 34.96
N LEU A 19 10.47 14.11 35.62
CA LEU A 19 10.15 12.85 34.97
C LEU A 19 8.72 12.77 34.42
N GLY A 20 7.89 13.77 34.67
CA GLY A 20 6.46 13.75 34.29
C GLY A 20 6.07 14.51 33.02
N SER A 21 7.04 15.06 32.28
CA SER A 21 6.70 16.15 31.33
C SER A 21 6.76 15.82 29.84
N CYS A 22 6.92 14.59 29.40
CA CYS A 22 7.21 14.36 27.98
C CYS A 22 6.24 13.45 27.21
N SER A 23 5.13 12.99 27.79
CA SER A 23 4.19 12.14 27.03
C SER A 23 3.50 12.90 25.89
N ASP A 24 2.97 14.08 26.16
CA ASP A 24 2.24 14.87 25.16
C ASP A 24 3.11 15.48 24.05
N PHE A 25 4.42 15.64 24.31
CA PHE A 25 5.31 16.21 23.30
C PHE A 25 5.69 15.23 22.20
N LEU A 26 5.75 13.95 22.54
CA LEU A 26 6.14 12.88 21.61
C LEU A 26 4.92 12.23 20.93
N ASP A 27 3.74 12.36 21.54
CA ASP A 27 2.49 11.79 21.01
C ASP A 27 1.78 12.79 20.09
N ARG A 28 2.47 13.13 19.01
CA ARG A 28 1.91 13.99 17.96
C ARG A 28 1.41 13.16 16.81
N SER A 29 0.14 13.33 16.47
CA SER A 29 -0.44 12.80 15.23
C SER A 29 0.40 13.24 14.03
N PRO A 30 0.69 12.34 13.06
CA PRO A 30 1.41 12.68 11.85
C PRO A 30 0.70 13.82 11.10
N GLN A 31 1.38 14.92 10.84
CA GLN A 31 0.80 16.02 10.09
C GLN A 31 0.65 15.64 8.62
N GLY A 32 -0.54 15.82 8.07
CA GLY A 32 -0.84 15.54 6.66
C GLY A 32 -1.20 14.08 6.37
N GLN A 33 -1.41 13.28 7.40
CA GLN A 33 -1.99 11.94 7.29
C GLN A 33 -3.31 11.90 8.08
N PHE A 34 -4.31 11.23 7.52
CA PHE A 34 -5.52 10.91 8.27
C PHE A 34 -5.20 9.80 9.26
N THR A 35 -5.58 9.98 10.51
CA THR A 35 -5.52 8.94 11.54
C THR A 35 -6.89 8.30 11.70
N GLU A 36 -6.97 7.13 12.33
CA GLU A 36 -8.25 6.48 12.61
C GLU A 36 -9.17 7.34 13.48
N ASP A 37 -8.58 8.16 14.36
CA ASP A 37 -9.34 9.10 15.21
C ASP A 37 -9.99 10.25 14.40
N ASP A 38 -9.35 10.67 13.29
CA ASP A 38 -9.89 11.74 12.44
C ASP A 38 -11.02 11.24 11.55
N ASN A 39 -10.91 10.02 11.05
CA ASN A 39 -11.93 9.36 10.24
C ASN A 39 -11.70 7.84 10.28
N PRO A 40 -12.51 7.09 11.03
CA PRO A 40 -12.38 5.65 11.17
C PRO A 40 -12.35 4.87 9.85
N ASN A 41 -12.90 5.47 8.79
CA ASN A 41 -13.01 4.88 7.45
C ASN A 41 -11.94 5.35 6.48
N ALA A 42 -11.17 6.38 6.85
CA ALA A 42 -10.17 6.96 5.95
C ALA A 42 -9.12 5.94 5.50
N LEU A 43 -8.70 5.06 6.40
CA LEU A 43 -7.71 4.02 6.09
C LEU A 43 -8.25 2.98 5.11
N VAL A 44 -9.47 2.48 5.31
CA VAL A 44 -10.10 1.50 4.41
C VAL A 44 -10.38 2.15 3.06
N ASN A 45 -11.01 3.33 3.05
CA ASN A 45 -11.27 4.07 1.83
C ASN A 45 -9.97 4.41 1.06
N GLY A 46 -8.92 4.81 1.76
CA GLY A 46 -7.61 5.07 1.17
C GLY A 46 -7.02 3.83 0.50
N LYS A 47 -7.12 2.66 1.12
CA LYS A 47 -6.71 1.39 0.54
C LYS A 47 -7.52 1.04 -0.71
N ILE A 48 -8.84 1.26 -0.70
CA ILE A 48 -9.73 1.04 -1.87
C ILE A 48 -9.29 1.94 -3.04
N TYR A 49 -9.13 3.24 -2.82
CA TYR A 49 -8.65 4.14 -3.87
C TYR A 49 -7.25 3.77 -4.39
N ASN A 50 -6.39 3.23 -3.52
CA ASN A 50 -5.09 2.73 -3.93
C ASN A 50 -5.21 1.55 -4.90
N VAL A 51 -6.14 0.62 -4.67
CA VAL A 51 -6.41 -0.51 -5.60
C VAL A 51 -6.79 0.02 -6.99
N TYR A 52 -7.70 0.99 -7.08
CA TYR A 52 -8.05 1.60 -8.37
C TYR A 52 -6.84 2.28 -9.03
N THR A 53 -5.97 2.90 -8.25
CA THR A 53 -4.73 3.49 -8.75
C THR A 53 -3.77 2.41 -9.27
N MET A 54 -3.64 1.30 -8.55
CA MET A 54 -2.82 0.15 -8.97
C MET A 54 -3.35 -0.50 -10.26
N MET A 55 -4.66 -0.56 -10.45
CA MET A 55 -5.28 -1.07 -11.69
C MET A 55 -4.95 -0.21 -12.91
N ARG A 56 -4.63 1.07 -12.72
CA ARG A 56 -4.18 1.98 -13.80
C ARG A 56 -2.67 1.90 -14.06
N ASN A 57 -1.97 1.00 -13.37
CA ASN A 57 -0.53 0.85 -13.51
C ASN A 57 -0.15 0.46 -14.94
N TYR A 58 1.01 0.94 -15.36
CA TYR A 58 1.63 0.64 -16.65
C TYR A 58 1.66 -0.86 -16.98
N ASN A 59 1.96 -1.71 -15.99
CA ASN A 59 2.06 -3.14 -16.19
C ASN A 59 0.71 -3.86 -16.32
N VAL A 60 -0.40 -3.22 -15.93
CA VAL A 60 -1.74 -3.85 -15.88
C VAL A 60 -2.61 -3.45 -17.06
N THR A 61 -2.64 -2.16 -17.40
CA THR A 61 -3.60 -1.66 -18.40
C THR A 61 -3.00 -0.77 -19.46
N ALA A 62 -1.89 -0.08 -19.18
CA ALA A 62 -1.45 1.04 -19.98
C ALA A 62 -0.15 0.80 -20.76
N GLY A 63 0.52 -0.32 -20.57
CA GLY A 63 1.85 -0.56 -21.12
C GLY A 63 2.06 -1.89 -21.81
N PRO A 64 3.26 -2.10 -22.36
CA PRO A 64 3.64 -3.29 -23.10
C PRO A 64 3.30 -4.63 -22.42
N PRO A 65 3.40 -4.79 -21.07
CA PRO A 65 2.99 -6.05 -20.45
C PRO A 65 1.53 -6.42 -20.70
N ALA A 66 0.62 -5.44 -20.58
CA ALA A 66 -0.79 -5.65 -20.86
C ALA A 66 -1.04 -5.90 -22.36
N PHE A 67 -0.42 -5.10 -23.22
CA PHE A 67 -0.54 -5.26 -24.69
C PHE A 67 0.00 -6.60 -25.16
N ALA A 68 1.11 -7.08 -24.59
CA ALA A 68 1.67 -8.38 -24.92
C ALA A 68 0.66 -9.51 -24.65
N ILE A 69 -0.02 -9.47 -23.51
CA ILE A 69 -0.97 -10.50 -23.10
C ILE A 69 -2.32 -10.40 -23.84
N HIS A 70 -2.83 -9.18 -24.03
CA HIS A 70 -4.19 -8.97 -24.50
C HIS A 70 -4.27 -8.70 -26.01
N CYS A 71 -3.22 -8.13 -26.61
CA CYS A 71 -3.23 -7.70 -27.99
C CYS A 71 -2.29 -8.54 -28.88
N PHE A 72 -0.99 -8.59 -28.57
CA PHE A 72 -0.01 -9.27 -29.42
C PHE A 72 -0.20 -10.79 -29.49
N ARG A 73 -0.84 -11.40 -28.48
CA ARG A 73 -1.23 -12.81 -28.50
C ARG A 73 -2.52 -13.09 -29.26
N SER A 74 -3.18 -12.08 -29.74
CA SER A 74 -4.36 -12.21 -30.59
C SER A 74 -3.95 -11.92 -32.04
N GLU A 75 -4.76 -12.37 -33.00
CA GLU A 75 -4.58 -12.06 -34.41
C GLU A 75 -5.00 -10.62 -34.78
N ASP A 76 -5.42 -9.83 -33.80
CA ASP A 76 -5.96 -8.48 -34.01
C ASP A 76 -4.85 -7.42 -34.12
N SER A 77 -3.65 -7.69 -33.62
CA SER A 77 -2.55 -6.73 -33.66
C SER A 77 -1.18 -7.40 -33.67
N GLU A 78 -0.29 -6.81 -34.42
CA GLU A 78 1.14 -7.13 -34.43
C GLU A 78 1.90 -6.01 -33.70
N LYS A 79 3.06 -6.36 -33.13
CA LYS A 79 3.91 -5.33 -32.51
C LYS A 79 4.33 -4.26 -33.53
N GLY A 80 4.57 -4.63 -34.76
CA GLY A 80 5.12 -3.72 -35.78
C GLY A 80 6.54 -3.27 -35.45
N SER A 81 7.03 -2.20 -36.10
CA SER A 81 8.34 -1.62 -35.80
C SER A 81 9.52 -2.45 -36.33
N ILE A 82 10.73 -2.18 -35.82
CA ILE A 82 11.98 -2.82 -36.26
C ILE A 82 12.54 -3.72 -35.15
N ALA A 83 13.36 -4.68 -35.52
CA ALA A 83 13.92 -5.68 -34.59
C ALA A 83 14.71 -5.09 -33.40
N SER A 84 15.23 -3.87 -33.53
CA SER A 84 15.96 -3.22 -32.43
C SER A 84 15.08 -2.46 -31.42
N ASP A 85 13.77 -2.48 -31.60
CA ASP A 85 12.81 -1.74 -30.76
C ASP A 85 12.09 -2.68 -29.77
N GLY A 86 12.82 -3.49 -29.02
CA GLY A 86 12.27 -4.42 -28.05
C GLY A 86 11.42 -5.53 -28.65
N SER A 87 11.57 -5.82 -29.94
CA SER A 87 10.86 -6.90 -30.62
C SER A 87 11.18 -8.26 -30.05
N ASP A 88 12.41 -8.46 -29.62
CA ASP A 88 12.89 -9.67 -28.93
C ASP A 88 12.07 -10.03 -27.68
N VAL A 89 11.40 -9.05 -27.08
CA VAL A 89 10.60 -9.27 -25.87
C VAL A 89 9.09 -9.29 -26.18
N ALA A 90 8.62 -8.49 -27.12
CA ALA A 90 7.20 -8.33 -27.42
C ALA A 90 6.73 -9.25 -28.57
N GLU A 91 7.53 -9.40 -29.62
CA GLU A 91 7.24 -10.26 -30.78
C GLU A 91 7.08 -11.74 -30.40
N MET A 92 7.79 -12.19 -29.35
CA MET A 92 7.62 -13.53 -28.79
C MET A 92 6.18 -13.88 -28.42
N TYR A 93 5.34 -12.88 -28.14
CA TYR A 93 3.91 -13.13 -27.82
C TYR A 93 3.08 -13.37 -29.04
N ASP A 94 3.39 -12.69 -30.13
CA ASP A 94 2.76 -12.91 -31.44
C ASP A 94 3.11 -14.31 -31.97
N ASP A 95 4.37 -14.67 -31.90
CA ASP A 95 4.88 -15.98 -32.31
C ASP A 95 4.55 -17.13 -31.34
N PHE A 96 3.97 -16.85 -30.17
CA PHE A 96 3.72 -17.83 -29.10
C PHE A 96 4.94 -18.57 -28.58
N VAL A 97 6.13 -17.96 -28.67
CA VAL A 97 7.41 -18.58 -28.25
C VAL A 97 7.96 -18.00 -26.92
N TYR A 98 7.16 -17.24 -26.18
CA TYR A 98 7.58 -16.71 -24.89
C TYR A 98 7.71 -17.78 -23.81
N THR A 99 8.57 -17.54 -22.85
CA THR A 99 8.83 -18.42 -21.71
C THR A 99 8.27 -17.83 -20.42
N PRO A 100 8.04 -18.65 -19.37
CA PRO A 100 7.62 -18.15 -18.05
C PRO A 100 8.57 -17.12 -17.43
N THR A 101 9.81 -17.04 -17.89
CA THR A 101 10.80 -16.07 -17.42
C THR A 101 10.79 -14.76 -18.21
N ASN A 102 9.91 -14.60 -19.18
CA ASN A 102 9.76 -13.36 -19.93
C ASN A 102 9.39 -12.19 -19.02
N GLY A 103 10.13 -11.08 -19.12
CA GLY A 103 9.96 -9.93 -18.23
C GLY A 103 8.60 -9.26 -18.30
N LEU A 104 7.96 -9.21 -19.48
CA LEU A 104 6.62 -8.63 -19.62
C LEU A 104 5.56 -9.50 -18.92
N LEU A 105 5.66 -10.82 -19.07
CA LEU A 105 4.78 -11.75 -18.37
C LEU A 105 4.95 -11.62 -16.85
N GLY A 106 6.19 -11.59 -16.37
CA GLY A 106 6.49 -11.43 -14.95
C GLY A 106 5.96 -10.11 -14.38
N ALA A 107 6.11 -9.01 -15.12
CA ALA A 107 5.62 -7.70 -14.71
C ALA A 107 4.08 -7.65 -14.65
N TYR A 108 3.40 -8.17 -15.66
CA TYR A 108 1.94 -8.28 -15.69
C TYR A 108 1.42 -9.15 -14.55
N TRP A 109 1.96 -10.34 -14.39
CA TRP A 109 1.60 -11.29 -13.34
C TRP A 109 1.81 -10.71 -11.96
N GLY A 110 3.01 -10.24 -11.67
CA GLY A 110 3.36 -9.70 -10.35
C GLY A 110 2.49 -8.52 -9.93
N GLN A 111 2.21 -7.60 -10.85
CA GLN A 111 1.35 -6.46 -10.55
C GLN A 111 -0.11 -6.86 -10.30
N ASN A 112 -0.67 -7.80 -11.04
CA ASN A 112 -2.02 -8.31 -10.79
C ASN A 112 -2.12 -9.01 -9.44
N TYR A 113 -1.13 -9.82 -9.06
CA TYR A 113 -1.10 -10.44 -7.73
C TYR A 113 -0.90 -9.44 -6.60
N ALA A 114 -0.15 -8.35 -6.82
CA ALA A 114 -0.05 -7.26 -5.86
C ALA A 114 -1.41 -6.57 -5.63
N ILE A 115 -2.22 -6.41 -6.68
CA ILE A 115 -3.59 -5.89 -6.58
C ILE A 115 -4.48 -6.86 -5.78
N ILE A 116 -4.44 -8.15 -6.08
CA ILE A 116 -5.18 -9.19 -5.35
C ILE A 116 -4.80 -9.17 -3.86
N TYR A 117 -3.52 -9.06 -3.55
CA TYR A 117 -3.04 -8.94 -2.17
C TYR A 117 -3.66 -7.73 -1.47
N GLN A 118 -3.65 -6.56 -2.10
CA GLN A 118 -4.26 -5.36 -1.53
C GLN A 118 -5.78 -5.50 -1.33
N CYS A 119 -6.48 -6.18 -2.22
CA CYS A 119 -7.90 -6.47 -2.04
C CYS A 119 -8.13 -7.36 -0.80
N ASN A 120 -7.33 -8.38 -0.60
CA ASN A 120 -7.42 -9.24 0.58
C ASN A 120 -7.14 -8.45 1.87
N GLU A 121 -6.13 -7.59 1.89
CA GLU A 121 -5.83 -6.69 3.02
C GLU A 121 -7.00 -5.75 3.38
N ILE A 122 -7.79 -5.35 2.38
CA ILE A 122 -8.99 -4.54 2.61
C ILE A 122 -10.10 -5.39 3.23
N LEU A 123 -10.33 -6.60 2.72
CA LEU A 123 -11.33 -7.51 3.25
C LEU A 123 -11.02 -7.90 4.69
N ASP A 124 -9.76 -8.17 5.01
CA ASP A 124 -9.33 -8.46 6.37
C ASP A 124 -9.56 -7.26 7.31
N ALA A 125 -9.22 -6.06 6.88
CA ALA A 125 -9.45 -4.84 7.65
C ALA A 125 -10.95 -4.56 7.91
N ILE A 126 -11.82 -4.88 6.95
CA ILE A 126 -13.28 -4.77 7.11
C ILE A 126 -13.77 -5.80 8.14
N ALA A 127 -13.31 -7.07 8.02
CA ALA A 127 -13.70 -8.12 8.94
C ALA A 127 -13.24 -7.85 10.39
N GLU A 128 -12.07 -7.27 10.58
CA GLU A 128 -11.59 -6.83 11.89
C GLU A 128 -12.50 -5.76 12.50
N LYS A 129 -12.91 -4.77 11.71
CA LYS A 129 -13.83 -3.72 12.17
C LYS A 129 -15.21 -4.26 12.51
N GLU A 130 -15.75 -5.16 11.72
CA GLU A 130 -17.01 -5.85 12.01
C GLU A 130 -16.94 -6.61 13.33
N THR A 131 -15.84 -7.34 13.56
CA THR A 131 -15.62 -8.09 14.81
C THR A 131 -15.51 -7.15 16.02
N ALA A 132 -14.93 -5.98 15.85
CA ALA A 132 -14.82 -4.96 16.90
C ALA A 132 -16.15 -4.23 17.18
N GLY A 133 -17.23 -4.53 16.46
CA GLY A 133 -18.53 -3.83 16.58
C GLY A 133 -18.50 -2.40 16.02
N GLN A 134 -17.49 -2.08 15.28
CA GLN A 134 -17.33 -0.81 14.54
C GLN A 134 -17.90 -0.98 13.14
N THR A 135 -19.14 -1.49 13.08
CA THR A 135 -19.82 -1.77 11.81
C THR A 135 -19.98 -0.48 11.05
N GLU A 136 -19.25 -0.37 10.01
CA GLU A 136 -19.28 0.75 9.12
C GLU A 136 -20.49 0.70 8.24
N THR A 137 -21.07 1.84 8.17
CA THR A 137 -22.17 2.20 7.30
C THR A 137 -22.01 1.61 5.89
N GLU A 138 -23.15 1.33 5.25
CA GLU A 138 -23.29 0.87 3.85
C GLU A 138 -22.35 1.55 2.83
N ASP A 139 -21.75 2.66 3.21
CA ASP A 139 -20.84 3.48 2.40
C ASP A 139 -19.50 2.79 2.08
N ILE A 140 -19.04 1.85 2.90
CA ILE A 140 -17.82 1.04 2.61
C ILE A 140 -18.17 -0.24 1.87
N ILE A 141 -19.30 -0.85 2.21
CA ILE A 141 -19.72 -2.13 1.64
C ILE A 141 -20.13 -1.97 0.16
N ASN A 142 -20.55 -0.79 -0.25
CA ASN A 142 -21.07 -0.50 -1.59
C ASN A 142 -20.04 0.16 -2.54
N LYS A 143 -18.78 0.31 -2.15
CA LYS A 143 -17.69 0.84 -3.00
C LYS A 143 -16.80 -0.27 -3.52
#